data_a76b171105b1901f2162030d768b0c68
#
_entry.id   a76b171105b1901f2162030d768b0c68
#
_cell.length_a   1.000
_cell.length_b   1.000
_cell.length_c   1.000
_cell.angle_alpha   90.00
_cell.angle_beta   90.00
_cell.angle_gamma   90.00
#
_symmetry.space_group_name_H-M   'P 1'
#
loop_
_entity.id
_entity.type
_entity.pdbx_description
1 polymer ?
#
loop_
_entity_poly.entity_id
_entity_poly.type
_entity_poly.pdbx_seq_one_letter_code
_entity_poly.pdbx_strand_id
1 'polypeptide(L)'
;MVSFTRCDALQSSLTLLKSICLTGWLTALFHSSPINGIALNISHPQTATLRYILTNEYHGWSSNTSISFAGSSDFFASTERWTTFSAPTYAAVISPGTEEDVAKIIKLATRHNVPFLATGARHGYTTTLGDLDNGLAIDLSHFKDFELDADAKTLTVGPGVTVGEIFDPLFNAGFDIQTGSAPCPSFIGVTLGGGVGRFQGVYGLLADALISVRLITANGEVLEVSRHSYPDLFWAIRGAGANFGVVTSATYSVHPLTNNGDMFVAEFLIPPRRWSEYFRTMESMSPLPAELSSLLLNSFNTTTNQTQLYAHWAYKGPETEARKHLSPILNMNLTATQMKVLPWNRLVENTFGGAAITARSSTLLYEFFPNQAMAAIPLDETAFPRRDTTAYINLILTSTIHNSETDNALTRFGEEIRRDIAATSGYSEITTFVNYAHGDETLEQIYGKDKLARLAALKKIWDPNEVFSFNNGLPTWYP
;
A
#
# COMPACT_ATOMS: atom_id res chain seq x y z
N MET A 1 0.28 -12.79 11.96
CA MET A 1 -0.52 -11.84 11.17
C MET A 1 -1.59 -12.63 10.43
N VAL A 2 -2.86 -12.43 10.74
CA VAL A 2 -3.97 -13.07 10.02
C VAL A 2 -4.60 -12.01 9.15
N SER A 3 -4.52 -12.22 7.86
CA SER A 3 -5.10 -11.35 6.87
C SER A 3 -6.34 -12.02 6.28
N PHE A 4 -7.49 -11.36 6.37
CA PHE A 4 -8.65 -11.67 5.54
C PHE A 4 -8.63 -10.67 4.39
N THR A 5 -8.34 -11.15 3.19
CA THR A 5 -8.40 -10.32 1.99
C THR A 5 -9.77 -10.45 1.34
N ARG A 6 -10.52 -9.36 1.32
CA ARG A 6 -11.53 -9.12 0.31
C ARG A 6 -10.98 -8.14 -0.70
N CYS A 7 -10.76 -8.60 -1.92
CA CYS A 7 -10.55 -7.76 -3.06
C CYS A 7 -11.84 -7.79 -3.89
N ASP A 8 -12.83 -7.00 -3.51
CA ASP A 8 -14.14 -6.97 -4.18
C ASP A 8 -14.13 -6.21 -5.51
N ALA A 9 -12.99 -5.63 -5.91
CA ALA A 9 -12.87 -4.74 -7.06
C ALA A 9 -12.82 -5.43 -8.44
N LEU A 10 -13.01 -6.75 -8.52
CA LEU A 10 -12.99 -7.49 -9.79
C LEU A 10 -14.36 -8.10 -10.15
N GLN A 11 -15.44 -7.31 -10.01
CA GLN A 11 -16.80 -7.84 -10.22
C GLN A 11 -17.24 -8.07 -11.67
N SER A 12 -16.51 -7.66 -12.69
CA SER A 12 -17.03 -7.75 -14.06
C SER A 12 -16.45 -8.84 -14.96
N SER A 13 -15.44 -9.63 -14.53
CA SER A 13 -14.81 -10.65 -15.39
C SER A 13 -14.55 -12.02 -14.73
N LEU A 14 -15.05 -12.29 -13.52
CA LEU A 14 -14.58 -13.39 -12.68
C LEU A 14 -15.67 -14.35 -12.22
N THR A 15 -16.32 -15.03 -13.16
CA THR A 15 -17.17 -16.21 -12.84
C THR A 15 -16.33 -17.41 -12.34
N LEU A 16 -15.03 -17.46 -12.64
CA LEU A 16 -14.15 -18.56 -12.24
C LEU A 16 -13.52 -18.37 -10.86
N LEU A 17 -13.27 -17.12 -10.40
CA LEU A 17 -12.68 -16.84 -9.07
C LEU A 17 -13.72 -16.87 -7.93
N LYS A 18 -15.00 -16.70 -8.24
CA LYS A 18 -16.09 -16.90 -7.25
C LYS A 18 -16.16 -18.31 -6.69
N SER A 19 -15.76 -19.34 -7.46
CA SER A 19 -15.76 -20.74 -7.01
C SER A 19 -14.68 -21.04 -5.95
N ILE A 20 -13.55 -20.32 -5.96
CA ILE A 20 -12.44 -20.58 -5.03
C ILE A 20 -12.61 -19.83 -3.69
N CYS A 21 -13.30 -18.68 -3.70
CA CYS A 21 -13.62 -17.95 -2.47
C CYS A 21 -14.81 -18.54 -1.71
N LEU A 22 -15.76 -19.20 -2.38
CA LEU A 22 -16.98 -19.75 -1.75
C LEU A 22 -16.78 -21.08 -1.02
N THR A 23 -15.77 -21.88 -1.37
CA THR A 23 -15.50 -23.15 -0.70
C THR A 23 -14.74 -23.02 0.63
N GLY A 24 -14.14 -21.86 0.91
CA GLY A 24 -13.49 -21.58 2.20
C GLY A 24 -14.44 -21.11 3.31
N TRP A 25 -15.68 -20.79 3.02
CA TRP A 25 -16.65 -20.21 3.96
C TRP A 25 -17.53 -21.25 4.68
N LEU A 26 -17.63 -22.45 4.17
CA LEU A 26 -18.56 -23.46 4.73
C LEU A 26 -17.98 -24.28 5.88
N THR A 27 -16.69 -24.20 6.20
CA THR A 27 -16.08 -24.95 7.30
C THR A 27 -15.82 -24.12 8.57
N ALA A 28 -16.02 -22.81 8.55
CA ALA A 28 -15.80 -21.93 9.72
C ALA A 28 -17.09 -21.63 10.51
N LEU A 29 -18.27 -22.08 10.04
CA LEU A 29 -19.55 -21.72 10.64
C LEU A 29 -20.10 -22.73 11.66
N PHE A 30 -19.41 -23.80 12.00
CA PHE A 30 -19.94 -24.84 12.87
C PHE A 30 -19.12 -25.14 14.12
N HIS A 31 -18.57 -24.16 14.81
CA HIS A 31 -18.20 -24.30 16.22
C HIS A 31 -18.08 -22.93 16.91
N SER A 32 -19.23 -22.28 17.10
CA SER A 32 -19.36 -21.30 18.16
C SER A 32 -20.57 -21.70 19.01
N SER A 33 -20.30 -22.30 20.15
CA SER A 33 -21.31 -22.43 21.22
C SER A 33 -21.77 -21.03 21.59
N PRO A 34 -23.10 -20.81 21.79
CA PRO A 34 -23.56 -19.50 22.24
C PRO A 34 -23.11 -19.29 23.68
N ILE A 35 -22.09 -18.50 23.87
CA ILE A 35 -21.87 -17.87 25.18
C ILE A 35 -23.00 -16.85 25.32
N ASN A 36 -23.97 -17.12 26.16
CA ASN A 36 -24.94 -16.16 26.67
C ASN A 36 -24.17 -15.10 27.47
N GLY A 37 -23.52 -14.18 26.78
CA GLY A 37 -22.96 -12.97 27.34
C GLY A 37 -24.08 -11.95 27.44
N ILE A 38 -24.51 -11.65 28.66
CA ILE A 38 -25.22 -10.44 28.98
C ILE A 38 -24.41 -9.32 28.41
N ALA A 39 -24.89 -8.68 27.33
CA ALA A 39 -24.34 -7.45 26.79
C ALA A 39 -24.47 -6.37 27.88
N LEU A 40 -23.46 -6.24 28.73
CA LEU A 40 -23.27 -5.05 29.52
C LEU A 40 -23.04 -3.91 28.51
N ASN A 41 -24.07 -3.12 28.33
CA ASN A 41 -24.05 -1.86 27.60
C ASN A 41 -23.19 -0.85 28.37
N ILE A 42 -21.89 -1.14 28.53
CA ILE A 42 -20.91 -0.17 29.00
C ILE A 42 -20.53 0.60 27.73
N SER A 43 -21.29 1.66 27.42
CA SER A 43 -20.86 2.61 26.41
C SER A 43 -19.56 3.21 26.91
N HIS A 44 -18.45 2.91 26.24
CA HIS A 44 -17.17 3.55 26.50
C HIS A 44 -17.39 5.07 26.49
N PRO A 45 -16.85 5.86 27.46
CA PRO A 45 -17.07 7.31 27.52
C PRO A 45 -16.81 8.01 26.18
N GLN A 46 -15.83 7.53 25.42
CA GLN A 46 -15.46 8.06 24.12
C GLN A 46 -16.54 7.80 23.03
N THR A 47 -17.23 6.64 23.08
CA THR A 47 -18.36 6.34 22.18
C THR A 47 -19.52 7.31 22.42
N ALA A 48 -19.85 7.64 23.66
CA ALA A 48 -20.90 8.59 24.01
C ALA A 48 -20.53 10.00 23.52
N THR A 49 -19.27 10.41 23.71
CA THR A 49 -18.75 11.70 23.24
C THR A 49 -18.81 11.78 21.72
N LEU A 50 -18.31 10.77 20.99
CA LEU A 50 -18.37 10.72 19.52
C LEU A 50 -19.81 10.73 19.00
N ARG A 51 -20.70 9.98 19.64
CA ARG A 51 -22.12 9.99 19.26
C ARG A 51 -22.70 11.41 19.40
N TYR A 52 -22.44 12.09 20.51
CA TYR A 52 -22.91 13.46 20.72
C TYR A 52 -22.36 14.42 19.64
N ILE A 53 -21.06 14.42 19.40
CA ILE A 53 -20.37 15.29 18.43
C ILE A 53 -20.93 15.05 17.03
N LEU A 54 -21.04 13.78 16.61
CA LEU A 54 -21.41 13.44 15.24
C LEU A 54 -22.92 13.58 14.95
N THR A 55 -23.79 13.48 15.98
CA THR A 55 -25.24 13.46 15.76
C THR A 55 -25.99 14.67 16.33
N ASN A 56 -25.47 15.32 17.39
CA ASN A 56 -26.17 16.39 18.10
C ASN A 56 -25.50 17.77 17.96
N GLU A 57 -24.17 17.83 18.01
CA GLU A 57 -23.45 19.09 17.93
C GLU A 57 -23.46 19.66 16.53
N TYR A 58 -23.49 18.79 15.52
CA TYR A 58 -23.47 19.21 14.13
C TYR A 58 -24.63 18.63 13.33
N HIS A 59 -25.44 19.53 12.78
CA HIS A 59 -26.53 19.23 11.85
C HIS A 59 -26.19 19.84 10.49
N GLY A 60 -25.86 19.09 9.49
CA GLY A 60 -25.58 19.62 8.15
C GLY A 60 -24.54 18.78 7.41
N TRP A 61 -24.53 17.48 7.68
CA TRP A 61 -23.86 16.51 6.83
C TRP A 61 -24.57 16.45 5.48
N SER A 62 -23.83 16.20 4.42
CA SER A 62 -24.43 15.94 3.12
C SER A 62 -25.31 14.68 3.18
N SER A 63 -26.27 14.56 2.29
CA SER A 63 -27.22 13.42 2.25
C SER A 63 -26.53 12.07 2.05
N ASN A 64 -25.31 12.07 1.49
CA ASN A 64 -24.54 10.88 1.21
C ASN A 64 -23.56 10.53 2.35
N THR A 65 -23.47 11.35 3.40
CA THR A 65 -22.65 11.04 4.57
C THR A 65 -23.37 10.05 5.47
N SER A 66 -22.68 8.98 5.83
CA SER A 66 -23.18 7.98 6.77
C SER A 66 -22.31 7.90 8.03
N ILE A 67 -22.94 7.59 9.16
CA ILE A 67 -22.30 7.46 10.47
C ILE A 67 -22.75 6.13 11.07
N SER A 68 -21.77 5.32 11.49
CA SER A 68 -22.03 4.04 12.14
C SER A 68 -21.21 3.90 13.40
N PHE A 69 -21.75 3.17 14.37
CA PHE A 69 -21.11 2.96 15.67
C PHE A 69 -20.79 1.48 15.87
N ALA A 70 -19.82 1.21 16.75
CA ALA A 70 -19.38 -0.14 17.07
C ALA A 70 -20.58 -1.08 17.34
N GLY A 71 -20.55 -2.28 16.73
CA GLY A 71 -21.59 -3.30 16.85
C GLY A 71 -22.58 -3.38 15.68
N SER A 72 -22.59 -2.42 14.73
CA SER A 72 -23.40 -2.51 13.51
C SER A 72 -22.67 -3.17 12.35
N SER A 73 -23.41 -3.77 11.41
CA SER A 73 -22.85 -4.36 10.18
C SER A 73 -22.04 -3.35 9.36
N ASP A 74 -22.59 -2.14 9.22
CA ASP A 74 -21.99 -1.08 8.42
C ASP A 74 -20.68 -0.57 9.04
N PHE A 75 -20.61 -0.53 10.40
CA PHE A 75 -19.38 -0.24 11.11
C PHE A 75 -18.28 -1.25 10.78
N PHE A 76 -18.60 -2.55 10.84
CA PHE A 76 -17.62 -3.59 10.52
C PHE A 76 -17.18 -3.53 9.07
N ALA A 77 -18.09 -3.33 8.12
CA ALA A 77 -17.77 -3.23 6.70
C ALA A 77 -16.83 -2.04 6.40
N SER A 78 -17.07 -0.89 7.07
CA SER A 78 -16.28 0.33 6.87
C SER A 78 -14.96 0.37 7.66
N THR A 79 -14.76 -0.55 8.61
CA THR A 79 -13.54 -0.61 9.44
C THR A 79 -12.69 -1.87 9.21
N GLU A 80 -13.18 -2.86 8.46
CA GLU A 80 -12.43 -4.06 8.10
C GLU A 80 -11.12 -3.71 7.39
N ARG A 81 -10.02 -4.35 7.82
CA ARG A 81 -8.66 -4.05 7.31
C ARG A 81 -8.01 -5.28 6.70
N TRP A 82 -7.02 -5.03 5.83
CA TRP A 82 -6.19 -6.10 5.26
C TRP A 82 -5.45 -6.90 6.33
N THR A 83 -5.02 -6.27 7.43
CA THR A 83 -4.40 -6.95 8.58
C THR A 83 -5.12 -6.58 9.88
N THR A 84 -5.23 -7.56 10.77
CA THR A 84 -5.76 -7.39 12.13
C THR A 84 -4.67 -7.32 13.20
N PHE A 85 -3.40 -7.52 12.82
CA PHE A 85 -2.28 -7.41 13.74
C PHE A 85 -2.02 -5.95 14.09
N SER A 86 -2.04 -5.63 15.37
CA SER A 86 -1.89 -4.25 15.88
C SER A 86 -2.77 -3.23 15.13
N ALA A 87 -4.02 -3.64 14.83
CA ALA A 87 -4.95 -2.79 14.13
C ALA A 87 -5.50 -1.69 15.04
N PRO A 88 -5.81 -0.50 14.50
CA PRO A 88 -6.49 0.55 15.26
C PRO A 88 -7.88 0.09 15.71
N THR A 89 -8.35 0.59 16.84
CA THR A 89 -9.72 0.39 17.31
C THR A 89 -10.54 1.66 17.16
N TYR A 90 -11.84 1.50 16.88
CA TYR A 90 -12.71 2.62 16.62
C TYR A 90 -14.01 2.54 17.44
N ALA A 91 -14.46 3.69 17.95
CA ALA A 91 -15.76 3.84 18.59
C ALA A 91 -16.86 4.21 17.59
N ALA A 92 -16.49 4.85 16.49
CA ALA A 92 -17.38 5.24 15.42
C ALA A 92 -16.65 5.25 14.06
N VAL A 93 -17.41 5.15 12.99
CA VAL A 93 -16.97 5.43 11.63
C VAL A 93 -17.90 6.45 11.00
N ILE A 94 -17.31 7.38 10.26
CA ILE A 94 -18.02 8.29 9.38
C ILE A 94 -17.50 8.11 7.96
N SER A 95 -18.42 7.90 7.02
CA SER A 95 -18.14 7.85 5.58
C SER A 95 -18.68 9.14 4.98
N PRO A 96 -17.82 10.17 4.79
CA PRO A 96 -18.24 11.49 4.31
C PRO A 96 -18.70 11.41 2.85
N GLY A 97 -19.73 12.17 2.51
CA GLY A 97 -20.26 12.26 1.15
C GLY A 97 -19.63 13.35 0.31
N THR A 98 -18.95 14.31 0.95
CA THR A 98 -18.31 15.45 0.27
C THR A 98 -16.96 15.80 0.93
N GLU A 99 -16.13 16.56 0.21
CA GLU A 99 -14.88 17.10 0.73
C GLU A 99 -15.11 18.06 1.91
N GLU A 100 -16.20 18.86 1.84
CA GLU A 100 -16.60 19.75 2.94
C GLU A 100 -16.93 18.96 4.20
N ASP A 101 -17.54 17.79 4.07
CA ASP A 101 -17.80 16.93 5.23
C ASP A 101 -16.49 16.39 5.82
N VAL A 102 -15.49 16.01 5.01
CA VAL A 102 -14.16 15.64 5.50
C VAL A 102 -13.52 16.80 6.28
N ALA A 103 -13.58 18.02 5.75
CA ALA A 103 -13.04 19.21 6.41
C ALA A 103 -13.74 19.47 7.76
N LYS A 104 -15.06 19.31 7.82
CA LYS A 104 -15.84 19.46 9.06
C LYS A 104 -15.49 18.40 10.09
N ILE A 105 -15.36 17.14 9.65
CA ILE A 105 -14.98 16.01 10.54
C ILE A 105 -13.63 16.29 11.20
N ILE A 106 -12.63 16.69 10.41
CA ILE A 106 -11.28 16.99 10.94
C ILE A 106 -11.36 18.13 11.94
N LYS A 107 -12.08 19.22 11.64
CA LYS A 107 -12.28 20.34 12.59
C LYS A 107 -12.93 19.90 13.89
N LEU A 108 -13.97 19.07 13.83
CA LEU A 108 -14.65 18.56 15.00
C LEU A 108 -13.75 17.64 15.82
N ALA A 109 -13.09 16.68 15.17
CA ALA A 109 -12.19 15.75 15.84
C ALA A 109 -11.03 16.49 16.55
N THR A 110 -10.39 17.43 15.84
CA THR A 110 -9.30 18.24 16.42
C THR A 110 -9.78 19.10 17.60
N ARG A 111 -10.94 19.78 17.46
CA ARG A 111 -11.52 20.60 18.55
C ARG A 111 -11.78 19.80 19.81
N HIS A 112 -12.25 18.58 19.67
CA HIS A 112 -12.63 17.72 20.80
C HIS A 112 -11.51 16.74 21.23
N ASN A 113 -10.30 16.86 20.66
CA ASN A 113 -9.17 15.94 20.91
C ASN A 113 -9.56 14.46 20.65
N VAL A 114 -10.38 14.21 19.63
CA VAL A 114 -10.74 12.85 19.21
C VAL A 114 -9.66 12.33 18.27
N PRO A 115 -8.97 11.23 18.60
CA PRO A 115 -8.03 10.62 17.69
C PRO A 115 -8.78 10.04 16.48
N PHE A 116 -8.23 10.20 15.29
CA PHE A 116 -8.87 9.72 14.06
C PHE A 116 -7.86 9.19 13.05
N LEU A 117 -8.36 8.35 12.15
CA LEU A 117 -7.60 7.86 10.99
C LEU A 117 -8.47 7.93 9.74
N ALA A 118 -7.98 8.63 8.71
CA ALA A 118 -8.61 8.64 7.39
C ALA A 118 -8.02 7.52 6.52
N THR A 119 -8.88 6.76 5.84
CA THR A 119 -8.47 5.60 5.06
C THR A 119 -9.21 5.50 3.73
N GLY A 120 -8.49 5.21 2.63
CA GLY A 120 -9.09 4.83 1.34
C GLY A 120 -9.39 3.33 1.28
N ALA A 121 -8.39 2.49 1.08
CA ALA A 121 -8.55 1.04 0.93
C ALA A 121 -8.15 0.23 2.18
N ARG A 122 -7.81 0.84 3.29
CA ARG A 122 -7.50 0.22 4.59
C ARG A 122 -6.41 -0.86 4.55
N HIS A 123 -5.41 -0.68 3.67
CA HIS A 123 -4.36 -1.67 3.41
C HIS A 123 -3.07 -1.47 4.23
N GLY A 124 -2.89 -0.32 4.89
CA GLY A 124 -1.73 -0.06 5.75
C GLY A 124 -1.61 -1.07 6.89
N TYR A 125 -0.38 -1.50 7.21
CA TYR A 125 -0.12 -2.55 8.19
C TYR A 125 0.98 -2.22 9.22
N THR A 126 1.45 -0.98 9.27
CA THR A 126 2.36 -0.57 10.34
C THR A 126 1.71 -0.72 11.71
N THR A 127 2.46 -1.18 12.70
CA THR A 127 1.97 -1.40 14.07
C THR A 127 1.64 -0.10 14.79
N THR A 128 2.20 1.03 14.35
CA THR A 128 1.88 2.36 14.91
C THR A 128 0.41 2.75 14.72
N LEU A 129 -0.31 2.11 13.78
CA LEU A 129 -1.75 2.27 13.66
C LEU A 129 -2.51 1.78 14.89
N GLY A 130 -1.97 0.79 15.61
CA GLY A 130 -2.56 0.25 16.84
C GLY A 130 -2.52 1.19 18.03
N ASP A 131 -1.75 2.28 17.96
CA ASP A 131 -1.76 3.34 18.98
C ASP A 131 -3.06 4.14 18.98
N LEU A 132 -3.86 4.06 17.90
CA LEU A 132 -5.19 4.64 17.85
C LEU A 132 -6.18 3.69 18.55
N ASP A 133 -6.60 4.09 19.76
CA ASP A 133 -7.57 3.33 20.56
C ASP A 133 -8.91 4.06 20.65
N ASN A 134 -9.99 3.33 20.35
CA ASN A 134 -11.37 3.81 20.40
C ASN A 134 -11.62 5.15 19.66
N GLY A 135 -10.87 5.41 18.59
CA GLY A 135 -10.92 6.66 17.83
C GLY A 135 -12.07 6.73 16.83
N LEU A 136 -11.95 7.68 15.91
CA LEU A 136 -12.86 7.87 14.78
C LEU A 136 -12.23 7.36 13.48
N ALA A 137 -12.90 6.43 12.80
CA ALA A 137 -12.55 6.09 11.43
C ALA A 137 -13.20 7.09 10.47
N ILE A 138 -12.42 7.66 9.55
CA ILE A 138 -12.92 8.46 8.41
C ILE A 138 -12.75 7.59 7.16
N ASP A 139 -13.85 7.03 6.68
CA ASP A 139 -13.84 6.11 5.55
C ASP A 139 -14.03 6.85 4.23
N LEU A 140 -12.95 6.96 3.46
CA LEU A 140 -12.92 7.62 2.16
C LEU A 140 -13.11 6.65 0.99
N SER A 141 -13.49 5.40 1.23
CA SER A 141 -13.61 4.38 0.19
C SER A 141 -14.65 4.70 -0.88
N HIS A 142 -15.59 5.61 -0.58
CA HIS A 142 -16.62 6.07 -1.53
C HIS A 142 -16.16 7.18 -2.47
N PHE A 143 -15.01 7.82 -2.21
CA PHE A 143 -14.43 8.81 -3.12
C PHE A 143 -13.77 8.08 -4.30
N LYS A 144 -14.60 7.69 -5.27
CA LYS A 144 -14.23 6.86 -6.43
C LYS A 144 -14.12 7.67 -7.72
N ASP A 145 -13.94 8.97 -7.62
CA ASP A 145 -13.77 9.83 -8.79
C ASP A 145 -12.59 9.34 -9.63
N PHE A 146 -12.81 9.28 -10.93
CA PHE A 146 -11.83 8.88 -11.93
C PHE A 146 -12.05 9.72 -13.18
N GLU A 147 -11.11 10.60 -13.48
CA GLU A 147 -11.15 11.47 -14.65
C GLU A 147 -9.82 11.37 -15.41
N LEU A 148 -9.88 10.96 -16.67
CA LEU A 148 -8.73 10.90 -17.57
C LEU A 148 -8.89 11.97 -18.66
N ASP A 149 -7.99 12.95 -18.66
CA ASP A 149 -7.82 13.89 -19.77
C ASP A 149 -6.71 13.38 -20.69
N ALA A 150 -7.13 12.81 -21.83
CA ALA A 150 -6.21 12.23 -22.80
C ALA A 150 -5.36 13.28 -23.53
N ASP A 151 -5.89 14.49 -23.70
CA ASP A 151 -5.17 15.58 -24.39
C ASP A 151 -4.11 16.19 -23.47
N ALA A 152 -4.45 16.44 -22.21
CA ALA A 152 -3.51 16.89 -21.19
C ALA A 152 -2.60 15.76 -20.68
N LYS A 153 -2.93 14.48 -20.95
CA LYS A 153 -2.27 13.28 -20.42
C LYS A 153 -2.22 13.28 -18.90
N THR A 154 -3.38 13.54 -18.29
CA THR A 154 -3.53 13.56 -16.84
C THR A 154 -4.63 12.64 -16.37
N LEU A 155 -4.42 12.04 -15.20
CA LEU A 155 -5.38 11.22 -14.48
C LEU A 155 -5.66 11.84 -13.13
N THR A 156 -6.92 12.15 -12.83
CA THR A 156 -7.37 12.58 -11.51
C THR A 156 -8.19 11.48 -10.85
N VAL A 157 -7.84 11.13 -9.62
CA VAL A 157 -8.53 10.07 -8.86
C VAL A 157 -8.82 10.49 -7.42
N GLY A 158 -9.88 9.90 -6.86
CA GLY A 158 -10.21 9.98 -5.44
C GLY A 158 -9.49 8.93 -4.58
N PRO A 159 -9.42 9.10 -3.24
CA PRO A 159 -8.68 8.22 -2.34
C PRO A 159 -9.27 6.80 -2.20
N GLY A 160 -10.52 6.60 -2.59
CA GLY A 160 -11.15 5.29 -2.64
C GLY A 160 -10.74 4.44 -3.84
N VAL A 161 -10.15 5.05 -4.89
CA VAL A 161 -9.69 4.31 -6.08
C VAL A 161 -8.48 3.46 -5.72
N THR A 162 -8.54 2.18 -6.06
CA THR A 162 -7.43 1.23 -5.86
C THR A 162 -6.51 1.14 -7.07
N VAL A 163 -5.31 0.60 -6.87
CA VAL A 163 -4.33 0.37 -7.95
C VAL A 163 -4.92 -0.46 -9.09
N GLY A 164 -5.70 -1.51 -8.77
CA GLY A 164 -6.29 -2.37 -9.78
C GLY A 164 -7.40 -1.71 -10.60
N GLU A 165 -8.12 -0.75 -10.01
CA GLU A 165 -9.23 -0.08 -10.69
C GLU A 165 -8.78 0.87 -11.82
N ILE A 166 -7.50 1.28 -11.83
CA ILE A 166 -6.98 2.16 -12.90
C ILE A 166 -6.51 1.41 -14.14
N PHE A 167 -6.25 0.11 -14.07
CA PHE A 167 -5.57 -0.66 -15.13
C PHE A 167 -6.34 -0.66 -16.44
N ASP A 168 -7.57 -1.14 -16.43
CA ASP A 168 -8.37 -1.26 -17.65
C ASP A 168 -8.76 0.11 -18.25
N PRO A 169 -9.19 1.11 -17.46
CA PRO A 169 -9.49 2.43 -18.01
C PRO A 169 -8.28 3.09 -18.70
N LEU A 170 -7.09 3.04 -18.08
CA LEU A 170 -5.87 3.62 -18.67
C LEU A 170 -5.44 2.87 -19.93
N PHE A 171 -5.39 1.53 -19.88
CA PHE A 171 -4.99 0.72 -21.01
C PHE A 171 -5.91 0.96 -22.22
N ASN A 172 -7.23 0.95 -22.01
CA ASN A 172 -8.21 1.16 -23.07
C ASN A 172 -8.14 2.57 -23.69
N ALA A 173 -7.66 3.54 -22.93
CA ALA A 173 -7.42 4.90 -23.40
C ALA A 173 -6.04 5.09 -24.04
N GLY A 174 -5.19 4.05 -24.09
CA GLY A 174 -3.87 4.12 -24.70
C GLY A 174 -2.76 4.66 -23.79
N PHE A 175 -2.92 4.54 -22.47
CA PHE A 175 -1.96 5.04 -21.48
C PHE A 175 -1.51 3.97 -20.50
N ASP A 176 -0.39 4.24 -19.85
CA ASP A 176 0.09 3.55 -18.66
C ASP A 176 0.66 4.53 -17.61
N ILE A 177 0.96 4.01 -16.43
CA ILE A 177 1.53 4.76 -15.31
C ILE A 177 2.32 3.81 -14.42
N GLN A 178 3.29 4.34 -13.67
CA GLN A 178 3.93 3.62 -12.56
C GLN A 178 2.89 3.19 -11.52
N THR A 179 2.90 1.93 -11.10
CA THR A 179 2.02 1.38 -10.09
C THR A 179 2.76 0.45 -9.12
N GLY A 180 2.17 0.22 -7.94
CA GLY A 180 2.60 -0.85 -7.05
C GLY A 180 2.33 -2.25 -7.62
N SER A 181 2.85 -3.27 -6.94
CA SER A 181 2.75 -4.68 -7.35
C SER A 181 1.46 -5.38 -6.88
N ALA A 182 0.61 -4.72 -6.09
CA ALA A 182 -0.65 -5.25 -5.57
C ALA A 182 -1.84 -4.39 -6.03
N PRO A 183 -2.99 -5.01 -6.41
CA PRO A 183 -4.13 -4.27 -6.96
C PRO A 183 -5.02 -3.59 -5.91
N CYS A 184 -5.02 -4.09 -4.66
CA CYS A 184 -5.97 -3.69 -3.63
C CYS A 184 -5.66 -2.39 -2.86
N PRO A 185 -4.39 -1.93 -2.69
CA PRO A 185 -4.12 -0.67 -2.02
C PRO A 185 -4.74 0.53 -2.74
N SER A 186 -5.11 1.57 -1.96
CA SER A 186 -5.49 2.88 -2.53
C SER A 186 -4.35 3.46 -3.35
N PHE A 187 -4.67 3.95 -4.55
CA PHE A 187 -3.69 4.56 -5.45
C PHE A 187 -3.03 5.79 -4.81
N ILE A 188 -3.84 6.66 -4.18
CA ILE A 188 -3.32 7.81 -3.42
C ILE A 188 -2.51 7.33 -2.21
N GLY A 189 -2.98 6.32 -1.46
CA GLY A 189 -2.25 5.79 -0.30
C GLY A 189 -0.85 5.27 -0.66
N VAL A 190 -0.71 4.61 -1.81
CA VAL A 190 0.60 4.17 -2.35
C VAL A 190 1.47 5.37 -2.69
N THR A 191 0.90 6.40 -3.33
CA THR A 191 1.62 7.63 -3.74
C THR A 191 2.22 8.39 -2.57
N LEU A 192 1.46 8.53 -1.47
CA LEU A 192 1.87 9.34 -0.31
C LEU A 192 3.14 8.81 0.38
N GLY A 193 3.44 7.51 0.23
CA GLY A 193 4.70 6.93 0.68
C GLY A 193 5.82 6.92 -0.38
N GLY A 194 5.53 7.34 -1.62
CA GLY A 194 6.47 7.33 -2.74
C GLY A 194 5.99 6.49 -3.92
N GLY A 195 5.46 5.30 -3.72
CA GLY A 195 4.90 4.46 -4.78
C GLY A 195 5.96 3.75 -5.63
N VAL A 196 6.70 2.84 -5.01
CA VAL A 196 7.66 1.95 -5.69
C VAL A 196 6.92 0.91 -6.53
N GLY A 197 7.57 0.39 -7.57
CA GLY A 197 6.99 -0.67 -8.39
C GLY A 197 7.77 -0.96 -9.67
N ARG A 198 7.23 -1.85 -10.50
CA ARG A 198 7.90 -2.47 -11.64
C ARG A 198 8.41 -1.50 -12.69
N PHE A 199 7.77 -0.34 -12.84
CA PHE A 199 8.10 0.65 -13.89
C PHE A 199 8.95 1.82 -13.36
N GLN A 200 9.43 1.75 -12.12
CA GLN A 200 10.23 2.84 -11.55
C GLN A 200 11.56 3.09 -12.30
N GLY A 201 12.08 2.07 -13.00
CA GLY A 201 13.24 2.23 -13.89
C GLY A 201 12.93 3.09 -15.11
N VAL A 202 11.68 3.06 -15.59
CA VAL A 202 11.23 3.80 -16.79
C VAL A 202 10.62 5.14 -16.44
N TYR A 203 9.80 5.23 -15.38
CA TYR A 203 8.98 6.41 -15.06
C TYR A 203 9.32 7.08 -13.73
N GLY A 204 10.18 6.49 -12.91
CA GLY A 204 10.38 6.91 -11.53
C GLY A 204 9.31 6.37 -10.58
N LEU A 205 9.17 7.00 -9.43
CA LEU A 205 8.15 6.66 -8.44
C LEU A 205 6.75 7.13 -8.89
N LEU A 206 5.70 6.54 -8.35
CA LEU A 206 4.35 7.08 -8.57
C LEU A 206 4.22 8.52 -8.07
N ALA A 207 4.89 8.87 -6.97
CA ALA A 207 4.95 10.25 -6.45
C ALA A 207 5.67 11.23 -7.40
N ASP A 208 6.50 10.75 -8.34
CA ASP A 208 7.15 11.59 -9.34
C ASP A 208 6.18 11.98 -10.47
N ALA A 209 5.15 11.15 -10.71
CA ALA A 209 4.07 11.44 -11.63
C ALA A 209 3.01 12.41 -11.05
N LEU A 210 3.04 12.68 -9.73
CA LEU A 210 2.06 13.55 -9.07
C LEU A 210 2.22 15.00 -9.53
N ILE A 211 1.11 15.61 -9.98
CA ILE A 211 1.02 17.00 -10.42
C ILE A 211 0.46 17.88 -9.31
N SER A 212 -0.67 17.50 -8.73
CA SER A 212 -1.30 18.22 -7.64
C SER A 212 -2.18 17.30 -6.78
N VAL A 213 -2.53 17.79 -5.59
CA VAL A 213 -3.53 17.15 -4.73
C VAL A 213 -4.46 18.20 -4.13
N ARG A 214 -5.70 17.81 -3.88
CA ARG A 214 -6.57 18.47 -2.93
C ARG A 214 -6.35 17.87 -1.56
N LEU A 215 -5.92 18.70 -0.62
CA LEU A 215 -5.49 18.25 0.71
C LEU A 215 -6.22 19.03 1.80
N ILE A 216 -6.72 18.33 2.80
CA ILE A 216 -7.34 18.92 3.97
C ILE A 216 -6.36 18.86 5.14
N THR A 217 -6.01 20.03 5.68
CA THR A 217 -5.02 20.19 6.75
C THR A 217 -5.61 19.86 8.13
N ALA A 218 -4.77 19.85 9.17
CA ALA A 218 -5.15 19.57 10.55
C ALA A 218 -6.21 20.57 11.12
N ASN A 219 -6.27 21.79 10.59
CA ASN A 219 -7.30 22.77 10.95
C ASN A 219 -8.54 22.71 10.03
N GLY A 220 -8.61 21.73 9.11
CA GLY A 220 -9.72 21.51 8.18
C GLY A 220 -9.78 22.55 7.06
N GLU A 221 -8.67 23.17 6.69
CA GLU A 221 -8.55 24.01 5.51
C GLU A 221 -8.31 23.13 4.27
N VAL A 222 -9.02 23.43 3.18
CA VAL A 222 -8.87 22.72 1.90
C VAL A 222 -7.88 23.47 1.03
N LEU A 223 -6.79 22.80 0.65
CA LEU A 223 -5.70 23.38 -0.16
C LEU A 223 -5.55 22.64 -1.48
N GLU A 224 -5.27 23.39 -2.54
CA GLU A 224 -4.70 22.87 -3.78
C GLU A 224 -3.17 22.91 -3.66
N VAL A 225 -2.56 21.74 -3.53
CA VAL A 225 -1.12 21.60 -3.27
C VAL A 225 -0.42 21.06 -4.51
N SER A 226 0.58 21.80 -4.98
CA SER A 226 1.34 21.46 -6.19
C SER A 226 2.75 22.06 -6.13
N ARG A 227 3.55 21.83 -7.17
CA ARG A 227 4.88 22.47 -7.31
C ARG A 227 4.80 24.01 -7.26
N HIS A 228 3.67 24.61 -7.67
CA HIS A 228 3.48 26.06 -7.76
C HIS A 228 2.64 26.64 -6.61
N SER A 229 1.97 25.78 -5.85
CA SER A 229 1.16 26.14 -4.71
C SER A 229 1.54 25.28 -3.52
N TYR A 230 2.00 25.91 -2.42
CA TYR A 230 2.53 25.21 -1.25
C TYR A 230 3.66 24.20 -1.56
N PRO A 231 4.76 24.64 -2.25
CA PRO A 231 5.80 23.74 -2.77
C PRO A 231 6.48 22.90 -1.69
N ASP A 232 6.65 23.43 -0.47
CA ASP A 232 7.24 22.69 0.63
C ASP A 232 6.33 21.58 1.13
N LEU A 233 5.02 21.83 1.19
CA LEU A 233 4.03 20.80 1.52
C LEU A 233 3.96 19.75 0.40
N PHE A 234 4.01 20.17 -0.88
CA PHE A 234 4.09 19.28 -2.03
C PHE A 234 5.34 18.40 -2.00
N TRP A 235 6.46 18.94 -1.52
CA TRP A 235 7.66 18.16 -1.27
C TRP A 235 7.42 17.09 -0.21
N ALA A 236 6.82 17.45 0.93
CA ALA A 236 6.62 16.58 2.08
C ALA A 236 5.65 15.42 1.79
N ILE A 237 4.56 15.67 1.07
CA ILE A 237 3.55 14.64 0.78
C ILE A 237 4.07 13.57 -0.19
N ARG A 238 5.15 13.83 -0.92
CA ARG A 238 5.79 12.88 -1.83
C ARG A 238 6.85 12.04 -1.10
N GLY A 239 6.40 11.20 -0.15
CA GLY A 239 7.22 10.29 0.65
C GLY A 239 6.86 10.23 2.15
N ALA A 240 6.19 11.27 2.69
CA ALA A 240 5.74 11.32 4.08
C ALA A 240 4.29 11.83 4.21
N GLY A 241 3.48 11.65 3.18
CA GLY A 241 2.20 12.35 3.01
C GLY A 241 1.16 12.05 4.08
N ALA A 242 1.15 10.87 4.68
CA ALA A 242 0.23 10.50 5.76
C ALA A 242 0.33 11.42 7.00
N ASN A 243 1.41 12.20 7.12
CA ASN A 243 1.69 13.07 8.26
C ASN A 243 1.15 14.51 8.12
N PHE A 244 0.61 14.90 6.95
CA PHE A 244 0.39 16.30 6.65
C PHE A 244 -1.06 16.68 6.34
N GLY A 245 -1.94 15.70 6.19
CA GLY A 245 -3.34 15.95 5.89
C GLY A 245 -4.05 14.76 5.27
N VAL A 246 -5.31 15.00 4.93
CA VAL A 246 -6.17 14.05 4.22
C VAL A 246 -6.30 14.48 2.76
N VAL A 247 -5.86 13.64 1.83
CA VAL A 247 -5.98 13.88 0.39
C VAL A 247 -7.34 13.39 -0.09
N THR A 248 -8.12 14.26 -0.71
CA THR A 248 -9.45 13.97 -1.27
C THR A 248 -9.46 13.81 -2.78
N SER A 249 -8.42 14.30 -3.46
CA SER A 249 -8.21 14.10 -4.89
C SER A 249 -6.74 14.26 -5.23
N ALA A 250 -6.24 13.53 -6.23
CA ALA A 250 -4.87 13.64 -6.72
C ALA A 250 -4.82 13.53 -8.24
N THR A 251 -4.04 14.41 -8.88
CA THR A 251 -3.83 14.47 -10.33
C THR A 251 -2.41 14.03 -10.67
N TYR A 252 -2.28 13.15 -11.65
CA TYR A 252 -1.03 12.53 -12.09
C TYR A 252 -0.80 12.75 -13.59
N SER A 253 0.46 12.78 -14.01
CA SER A 253 0.82 12.59 -15.41
C SER A 253 0.73 11.11 -15.78
N VAL A 254 0.22 10.82 -16.99
CA VAL A 254 0.19 9.46 -17.55
C VAL A 254 1.01 9.41 -18.84
N HIS A 255 1.46 8.21 -19.21
CA HIS A 255 2.35 7.99 -20.35
C HIS A 255 1.60 7.28 -21.47
N PRO A 256 1.74 7.71 -22.74
CA PRO A 256 1.25 6.95 -23.87
C PRO A 256 1.87 5.55 -23.90
N LEU A 257 1.06 4.55 -24.27
CA LEU A 257 1.53 3.18 -24.39
C LEU A 257 2.71 3.06 -25.36
N THR A 258 3.73 2.33 -24.96
CA THR A 258 4.79 1.85 -25.83
C THR A 258 4.53 0.40 -26.17
N ASN A 259 4.96 -0.09 -27.36
CA ASN A 259 4.78 -1.47 -27.81
C ASN A 259 3.30 -1.93 -27.69
N ASN A 260 2.33 -1.07 -28.02
CA ASN A 260 0.89 -1.28 -27.86
C ASN A 260 0.46 -1.70 -26.44
N GLY A 261 1.28 -1.43 -25.43
CA GLY A 261 1.07 -1.88 -24.06
C GLY A 261 1.45 -3.34 -23.81
N ASP A 262 1.98 -4.04 -24.79
CA ASP A 262 2.40 -5.43 -24.63
C ASP A 262 3.70 -5.55 -23.84
N MET A 263 3.72 -6.53 -22.95
CA MET A 263 4.84 -6.90 -22.11
C MET A 263 5.15 -8.39 -22.27
N PHE A 264 6.43 -8.75 -22.21
CA PHE A 264 6.82 -10.15 -22.11
C PHE A 264 6.94 -10.54 -20.63
N VAL A 265 6.35 -11.67 -20.25
CA VAL A 265 6.49 -12.27 -18.92
C VAL A 265 7.05 -13.68 -19.02
N ALA A 266 7.91 -14.01 -18.06
CA ALA A 266 8.46 -15.35 -17.88
C ALA A 266 8.45 -15.69 -16.39
N GLU A 267 7.94 -16.86 -16.05
CA GLU A 267 7.84 -17.31 -14.66
C GLU A 267 8.41 -18.71 -14.50
N PHE A 268 9.16 -18.91 -13.44
CA PHE A 268 9.89 -20.15 -13.19
C PHE A 268 9.69 -20.61 -11.74
N LEU A 269 9.59 -21.92 -11.56
CA LEU A 269 9.78 -22.58 -10.27
C LEU A 269 11.26 -23.00 -10.13
N ILE A 270 11.92 -22.45 -9.11
CA ILE A 270 13.34 -22.68 -8.86
C ILE A 270 13.49 -23.74 -7.77
N PRO A 271 14.02 -24.93 -8.09
CA PRO A 271 14.24 -25.97 -7.08
C PRO A 271 15.33 -25.56 -6.08
N PRO A 272 15.22 -25.94 -4.78
CA PRO A 272 16.13 -25.49 -3.73
C PRO A 272 17.63 -25.67 -4.05
N ARG A 273 18.00 -26.78 -4.70
CA ARG A 273 19.39 -27.07 -5.12
C ARG A 273 19.97 -26.06 -6.13
N ARG A 274 19.11 -25.28 -6.80
CA ARG A 274 19.48 -24.28 -7.83
C ARG A 274 19.43 -22.84 -7.31
N TRP A 275 19.02 -22.57 -6.06
CA TRP A 275 18.86 -21.20 -5.55
C TRP A 275 20.17 -20.39 -5.61
N SER A 276 21.27 -20.96 -5.11
CA SER A 276 22.56 -20.24 -5.13
C SER A 276 23.05 -19.93 -6.55
N GLU A 277 22.82 -20.82 -7.50
CA GLU A 277 23.14 -20.60 -8.90
C GLU A 277 22.23 -19.51 -9.49
N TYR A 278 20.94 -19.58 -9.20
CA TYR A 278 19.95 -18.61 -9.68
C TYR A 278 20.27 -17.19 -9.18
N PHE A 279 20.51 -16.99 -7.90
CA PHE A 279 20.84 -15.68 -7.35
C PHE A 279 22.17 -15.14 -7.91
N ARG A 280 23.20 -15.97 -8.09
CA ARG A 280 24.44 -15.54 -8.75
C ARG A 280 24.22 -15.14 -10.21
N THR A 281 23.35 -15.84 -10.92
CA THR A 281 22.98 -15.47 -12.29
C THR A 281 22.26 -14.12 -12.31
N MET A 282 21.30 -13.89 -11.40
CA MET A 282 20.65 -12.60 -11.26
C MET A 282 21.64 -11.47 -10.96
N GLU A 283 22.56 -11.69 -10.03
CA GLU A 283 23.61 -10.74 -9.67
C GLU A 283 24.46 -10.37 -10.90
N SER A 284 24.82 -11.35 -11.72
CA SER A 284 25.60 -11.11 -12.95
C SER A 284 24.86 -10.30 -14.01
N MET A 285 23.53 -10.17 -13.91
CA MET A 285 22.68 -9.34 -14.79
C MET A 285 22.57 -7.90 -14.29
N SER A 286 23.09 -7.55 -13.14
CA SER A 286 23.00 -6.21 -12.57
C SER A 286 24.00 -5.26 -13.23
N PRO A 287 23.64 -3.99 -13.51
CA PRO A 287 22.29 -3.42 -13.33
C PRO A 287 21.28 -3.94 -14.38
N LEU A 288 20.07 -4.18 -13.96
CA LEU A 288 18.99 -4.56 -14.87
C LEU A 288 18.62 -3.40 -15.80
N PRO A 289 18.22 -3.66 -17.07
CA PRO A 289 17.63 -2.64 -17.94
C PRO A 289 16.40 -1.99 -17.29
N ALA A 290 16.14 -0.73 -17.60
CA ALA A 290 15.05 0.05 -17.03
C ALA A 290 13.67 -0.63 -17.18
N GLU A 291 13.48 -1.38 -18.26
CA GLU A 291 12.26 -2.05 -18.62
C GLU A 291 12.09 -3.45 -17.99
N LEU A 292 13.16 -4.01 -17.36
CA LEU A 292 13.18 -5.38 -16.87
C LEU A 292 13.06 -5.44 -15.35
N SER A 293 11.94 -5.91 -14.83
CA SER A 293 11.71 -6.10 -13.40
C SER A 293 11.54 -7.58 -13.04
N SER A 294 11.82 -7.92 -11.78
CA SER A 294 11.57 -9.27 -11.26
C SER A 294 10.91 -9.24 -9.89
N LEU A 295 10.00 -10.18 -9.67
CA LEU A 295 9.51 -10.54 -8.33
C LEU A 295 9.92 -11.98 -8.02
N LEU A 296 10.43 -12.21 -6.81
CA LEU A 296 10.63 -13.55 -6.30
C LEU A 296 9.71 -13.77 -5.10
N LEU A 297 9.02 -14.89 -5.11
CA LEU A 297 8.17 -15.30 -4.01
C LEU A 297 8.74 -16.59 -3.38
N ASN A 298 9.20 -16.47 -2.14
CA ASN A 298 9.57 -17.60 -1.32
C ASN A 298 8.40 -17.93 -0.39
N SER A 299 7.86 -19.15 -0.50
CA SER A 299 6.72 -19.60 0.29
C SER A 299 6.88 -21.08 0.66
N PHE A 300 6.18 -21.49 1.73
CA PHE A 300 6.15 -22.89 2.15
C PHE A 300 4.92 -23.58 1.57
N ASN A 301 5.14 -24.66 0.82
CA ASN A 301 4.06 -25.49 0.29
C ASN A 301 3.76 -26.61 1.30
N THR A 302 2.61 -26.52 1.95
CA THR A 302 2.16 -27.46 2.97
C THR A 302 1.86 -28.86 2.42
N THR A 303 1.51 -28.97 1.13
CA THR A 303 1.21 -30.26 0.49
C THR A 303 2.47 -31.07 0.23
N THR A 304 3.55 -30.41 -0.22
CA THR A 304 4.83 -31.04 -0.50
C THR A 304 5.79 -31.00 0.69
N ASN A 305 5.43 -30.26 1.75
CA ASN A 305 6.27 -29.98 2.92
C ASN A 305 7.66 -29.42 2.54
N GLN A 306 7.69 -28.51 1.56
CA GLN A 306 8.91 -27.93 1.03
C GLN A 306 8.76 -26.43 0.81
N THR A 307 9.85 -25.70 1.01
CA THR A 307 9.97 -24.32 0.60
C THR A 307 10.10 -24.23 -0.93
N GLN A 308 9.37 -23.33 -1.54
CA GLN A 308 9.36 -23.07 -2.98
C GLN A 308 9.78 -21.65 -3.27
N LEU A 309 10.56 -21.45 -4.32
CA LEU A 309 10.92 -20.14 -4.84
C LEU A 309 10.35 -19.99 -6.25
N TYR A 310 9.44 -19.07 -6.41
CA TYR A 310 8.94 -18.65 -7.71
C TYR A 310 9.63 -17.36 -8.15
N ALA A 311 9.97 -17.26 -9.41
CA ALA A 311 10.56 -16.08 -10.02
C ALA A 311 9.70 -15.62 -11.18
N HIS A 312 9.18 -14.41 -11.09
CA HIS A 312 8.41 -13.77 -12.15
C HIS A 312 9.20 -12.60 -12.73
N TRP A 313 9.50 -12.67 -14.01
CA TRP A 313 10.17 -11.63 -14.78
C TRP A 313 9.16 -10.93 -15.67
N ALA A 314 9.24 -9.62 -15.77
CA ALA A 314 8.40 -8.81 -16.66
C ALA A 314 9.27 -7.78 -17.39
N TYR A 315 9.17 -7.75 -18.69
CA TYR A 315 9.85 -6.80 -19.55
C TYR A 315 8.84 -5.91 -20.30
N LYS A 316 8.97 -4.61 -20.13
CA LYS A 316 8.13 -3.61 -20.80
C LYS A 316 8.66 -3.34 -22.19
N GLY A 317 8.23 -4.16 -23.17
CA GLY A 317 8.68 -4.05 -24.56
C GLY A 317 8.58 -5.36 -25.33
N PRO A 318 9.17 -5.41 -26.54
CA PRO A 318 9.07 -6.57 -27.40
C PRO A 318 9.70 -7.84 -26.81
N GLU A 319 9.08 -9.00 -27.06
CA GLU A 319 9.58 -10.31 -26.62
C GLU A 319 11.01 -10.59 -27.09
N THR A 320 11.39 -10.15 -28.28
CA THR A 320 12.73 -10.36 -28.82
C THR A 320 13.82 -9.71 -27.97
N GLU A 321 13.57 -8.48 -27.47
CA GLU A 321 14.49 -7.79 -26.57
C GLU A 321 14.46 -8.40 -25.18
N ALA A 322 13.25 -8.73 -24.66
CA ALA A 322 13.11 -9.44 -23.40
C ALA A 322 13.97 -10.71 -23.35
N ARG A 323 13.91 -11.54 -24.39
CA ARG A 323 14.69 -12.80 -24.47
C ARG A 323 16.18 -12.57 -24.51
N LYS A 324 16.66 -11.48 -25.11
CA LYS A 324 18.09 -11.11 -25.07
C LYS A 324 18.54 -10.82 -23.64
N HIS A 325 17.80 -9.95 -22.94
CA HIS A 325 18.12 -9.57 -21.56
C HIS A 325 17.96 -10.74 -20.58
N LEU A 326 16.97 -11.61 -20.78
CA LEU A 326 16.71 -12.79 -19.95
C LEU A 326 17.56 -14.01 -20.34
N SER A 327 18.41 -13.93 -21.38
CA SER A 327 19.18 -15.08 -21.84
C SER A 327 19.97 -15.81 -20.75
N PRO A 328 20.59 -15.15 -19.72
CA PRO A 328 21.26 -15.87 -18.65
C PRO A 328 20.31 -16.78 -17.86
N ILE A 329 19.10 -16.31 -17.56
CA ILE A 329 18.06 -17.09 -16.85
C ILE A 329 17.49 -18.19 -17.74
N LEU A 330 17.20 -17.88 -19.02
CA LEU A 330 16.66 -18.85 -19.97
C LEU A 330 17.63 -20.02 -20.21
N ASN A 331 18.93 -19.74 -20.29
CA ASN A 331 19.99 -20.76 -20.46
C ASN A 331 20.17 -21.67 -19.23
N MET A 332 19.58 -21.33 -18.09
CA MET A 332 19.57 -22.21 -16.92
C MET A 332 18.65 -23.43 -17.13
N ASN A 333 17.80 -23.44 -18.15
CA ASN A 333 16.82 -24.52 -18.43
C ASN A 333 15.97 -24.87 -17.19
N LEU A 334 15.45 -23.82 -16.52
CA LEU A 334 14.52 -23.97 -15.40
C LEU A 334 13.13 -24.37 -15.91
N THR A 335 12.33 -24.97 -15.05
CA THR A 335 10.93 -25.26 -15.37
C THR A 335 10.16 -23.96 -15.43
N ALA A 336 9.74 -23.55 -16.62
CA ALA A 336 8.85 -22.41 -16.80
C ALA A 336 7.41 -22.80 -16.42
N THR A 337 6.78 -22.00 -15.58
CA THR A 337 5.35 -22.12 -15.24
C THR A 337 4.50 -21.31 -16.23
N GLN A 338 5.05 -20.19 -16.71
CA GLN A 338 4.49 -19.45 -17.84
C GLN A 338 5.59 -18.69 -18.61
N MET A 339 5.35 -18.48 -19.89
CA MET A 339 6.18 -17.61 -20.74
C MET A 339 5.31 -17.12 -21.90
N LYS A 340 4.97 -15.83 -21.90
CA LYS A 340 3.99 -15.27 -22.85
C LYS A 340 4.10 -13.74 -22.95
N VAL A 341 3.51 -13.21 -24.03
CA VAL A 341 3.21 -11.78 -24.13
C VAL A 341 1.81 -11.53 -23.58
N LEU A 342 1.64 -10.45 -22.84
CA LEU A 342 0.35 -10.00 -22.33
C LEU A 342 0.33 -8.45 -22.23
N PRO A 343 -0.86 -7.83 -22.29
CA PRO A 343 -0.97 -6.39 -22.10
C PRO A 343 -0.69 -6.01 -20.64
N TRP A 344 -0.13 -4.81 -20.41
CA TRP A 344 0.35 -4.40 -19.08
C TRP A 344 -0.75 -4.38 -18.01
N ASN A 345 -1.99 -4.07 -18.39
CA ASN A 345 -3.13 -4.08 -17.46
C ASN A 345 -3.47 -5.49 -16.93
N ARG A 346 -2.89 -6.55 -17.53
CA ARG A 346 -3.03 -7.95 -17.07
C ARG A 346 -1.81 -8.44 -16.28
N LEU A 347 -0.79 -7.61 -16.12
CA LEU A 347 0.46 -8.01 -15.48
C LEU A 347 0.25 -8.51 -14.04
N VAL A 348 -0.43 -7.71 -13.21
CA VAL A 348 -0.60 -8.01 -11.78
C VAL A 348 -1.44 -9.27 -11.56
N GLU A 349 -2.56 -9.42 -12.28
CA GLU A 349 -3.43 -10.59 -12.16
C GLU A 349 -2.78 -11.90 -12.67
N ASN A 350 -1.78 -11.79 -13.57
CA ASN A 350 -1.05 -12.93 -14.11
C ASN A 350 0.26 -13.24 -13.36
N THR A 351 0.62 -12.46 -12.34
CA THR A 351 1.81 -12.72 -11.55
C THR A 351 1.60 -13.95 -10.66
N PHE A 352 2.54 -14.89 -10.69
CA PHE A 352 2.51 -16.17 -9.99
C PHE A 352 1.27 -17.02 -10.34
N GLY A 353 0.90 -17.04 -11.64
CA GLY A 353 -0.23 -17.82 -12.12
C GLY A 353 -1.60 -17.29 -11.68
N GLY A 354 -1.69 -16.02 -11.35
CA GLY A 354 -2.91 -15.41 -10.80
C GLY A 354 -3.13 -15.72 -9.31
N ALA A 355 -2.18 -16.43 -8.68
CA ALA A 355 -2.15 -16.49 -7.23
C ALA A 355 -1.82 -15.07 -6.76
N ALA A 356 -2.86 -14.28 -6.51
CA ALA A 356 -2.70 -13.07 -5.71
C ALA A 356 -1.82 -13.47 -4.52
N ILE A 357 -0.90 -12.59 -4.09
CA ILE A 357 -0.15 -12.77 -2.85
C ILE A 357 -1.21 -12.77 -1.75
N THR A 358 -1.93 -13.89 -1.67
CA THR A 358 -2.92 -14.12 -0.64
C THR A 358 -2.12 -14.47 0.59
N ALA A 359 -2.21 -13.69 1.62
CA ALA A 359 -1.56 -13.88 2.91
C ALA A 359 -2.09 -15.13 3.66
N ARG A 360 -2.30 -16.24 2.94
CA ARG A 360 -2.70 -17.53 3.52
C ARG A 360 -1.52 -18.34 4.05
N SER A 361 -0.30 -17.92 3.71
CA SER A 361 0.94 -18.54 4.21
C SER A 361 2.01 -17.46 4.38
N SER A 362 2.92 -17.69 5.32
CA SER A 362 4.09 -16.82 5.46
C SER A 362 4.90 -16.82 4.17
N THR A 363 5.27 -15.62 3.72
CA THR A 363 6.01 -15.43 2.48
C THR A 363 7.11 -14.40 2.64
N LEU A 364 8.16 -14.55 1.85
CA LEU A 364 9.20 -13.56 1.66
C LEU A 364 9.16 -13.16 0.18
N LEU A 365 8.76 -11.91 -0.06
CA LEU A 365 8.68 -11.33 -1.38
C LEU A 365 9.91 -10.46 -1.61
N TYR A 366 10.64 -10.74 -2.68
CA TYR A 366 11.73 -9.89 -3.17
C TYR A 366 11.26 -9.19 -4.43
N GLU A 367 11.42 -7.88 -4.46
CA GLU A 367 11.07 -7.02 -5.58
C GLU A 367 12.34 -6.38 -6.13
N PHE A 368 12.78 -6.85 -7.30
CA PHE A 368 13.95 -6.29 -8.00
C PHE A 368 13.44 -5.35 -9.09
N PHE A 369 13.50 -4.07 -8.81
CA PHE A 369 13.05 -3.01 -9.70
C PHE A 369 14.22 -2.13 -10.12
N PRO A 370 14.49 -1.99 -11.42
CA PRO A 370 15.44 -1.02 -11.91
C PRO A 370 15.11 0.37 -11.41
N ASN A 371 16.10 1.25 -11.29
CA ASN A 371 15.91 2.57 -10.69
C ASN A 371 16.39 3.75 -11.55
N GLN A 372 16.65 3.56 -12.83
CA GLN A 372 17.28 4.58 -13.69
C GLN A 372 16.50 5.90 -13.68
N ALA A 373 15.19 5.89 -13.96
CA ALA A 373 14.39 7.10 -13.92
C ALA A 373 14.21 7.64 -12.50
N MET A 374 14.04 6.77 -11.51
CA MET A 374 13.94 7.15 -10.10
C MET A 374 15.23 7.84 -9.62
N ALA A 375 16.39 7.27 -9.94
CA ALA A 375 17.70 7.80 -9.55
C ALA A 375 18.10 9.06 -10.31
N ALA A 376 17.51 9.33 -11.47
CA ALA A 376 17.75 10.55 -12.25
C ALA A 376 17.12 11.80 -11.59
N ILE A 377 16.15 11.62 -10.70
CA ILE A 377 15.52 12.72 -9.96
C ILE A 377 16.39 13.07 -8.75
N PRO A 378 16.71 14.36 -8.52
CA PRO A 378 17.49 14.76 -7.36
C PRO A 378 16.89 14.27 -6.04
N LEU A 379 17.76 13.84 -5.12
CA LEU A 379 17.34 13.27 -3.84
C LEU A 379 16.47 14.24 -3.02
N ASP A 380 16.74 15.55 -3.12
CA ASP A 380 16.04 16.61 -2.40
C ASP A 380 14.76 17.12 -3.09
N GLU A 381 14.41 16.57 -4.26
CA GLU A 381 13.19 16.94 -4.99
C GLU A 381 11.90 16.50 -4.27
N THR A 382 11.98 15.47 -3.42
CA THR A 382 10.86 14.91 -2.66
C THR A 382 11.29 14.48 -1.26
N ALA A 383 10.33 14.22 -0.38
CA ALA A 383 10.62 13.63 0.93
C ALA A 383 11.01 12.14 0.86
N PHE A 384 10.83 11.47 -0.26
CA PHE A 384 11.25 10.06 -0.42
C PHE A 384 12.77 9.93 -0.28
N PRO A 385 13.29 9.09 0.66
CA PRO A 385 14.69 9.18 1.08
C PRO A 385 15.69 8.37 0.23
N ARG A 386 15.23 7.38 -0.54
CA ARG A 386 16.14 6.39 -1.17
C ARG A 386 15.85 6.21 -2.65
N ARG A 387 16.57 6.98 -3.50
CA ARG A 387 16.44 6.87 -4.95
C ARG A 387 17.48 5.95 -5.60
N ASP A 388 18.39 5.42 -4.82
CA ASP A 388 19.43 4.47 -5.21
C ASP A 388 19.00 2.99 -5.08
N THR A 389 17.86 2.73 -4.45
CA THR A 389 17.36 1.39 -4.15
C THR A 389 16.90 0.66 -5.41
N THR A 390 17.37 -0.58 -5.58
CA THR A 390 16.99 -1.48 -6.69
C THR A 390 16.30 -2.77 -6.23
N ALA A 391 16.22 -2.99 -4.91
CA ALA A 391 15.56 -4.16 -4.35
C ALA A 391 14.78 -3.79 -3.08
N TYR A 392 13.57 -4.34 -2.97
CA TYR A 392 12.74 -4.23 -1.79
C TYR A 392 12.38 -5.63 -1.32
N ILE A 393 12.35 -5.81 -0.01
CA ILE A 393 12.01 -7.11 0.59
C ILE A 393 10.83 -6.91 1.52
N ASN A 394 9.75 -7.64 1.26
CA ASN A 394 8.55 -7.62 2.09
C ASN A 394 8.37 -9.00 2.75
N LEU A 395 8.47 -9.03 4.07
CA LEU A 395 8.26 -10.24 4.87
C LEU A 395 6.84 -10.23 5.43
N ILE A 396 6.01 -11.15 4.94
CA ILE A 396 4.64 -11.33 5.41
C ILE A 396 4.59 -12.61 6.25
N LEU A 397 4.37 -12.48 7.55
CA LEU A 397 4.21 -13.61 8.46
C LEU A 397 2.73 -13.78 8.81
N THR A 398 2.25 -15.01 8.71
CA THR A 398 0.84 -15.35 8.99
C THR A 398 0.73 -16.49 9.97
N SER A 399 -0.31 -16.48 10.79
CA SER A 399 -0.66 -17.59 11.69
C SER A 399 -2.17 -17.83 11.69
N THR A 400 -2.55 -19.07 11.88
CA THR A 400 -3.93 -19.48 12.20
C THR A 400 -4.21 -19.50 13.70
N ILE A 401 -3.17 -19.30 14.52
CA ILE A 401 -3.25 -19.25 15.98
C ILE A 401 -3.20 -17.79 16.41
N HIS A 402 -4.23 -17.34 17.09
CA HIS A 402 -4.39 -15.96 17.54
C HIS A 402 -4.20 -15.87 19.04
N ASN A 403 -2.96 -15.69 19.47
CA ASN A 403 -2.61 -15.39 20.86
C ASN A 403 -1.29 -14.62 20.93
N SER A 404 -1.06 -13.97 22.06
CA SER A 404 0.12 -13.13 22.27
C SER A 404 1.44 -13.90 22.22
N GLU A 405 1.47 -15.19 22.56
CA GLU A 405 2.68 -16.01 22.47
C GLU A 405 3.10 -16.21 21.01
N THR A 406 2.14 -16.57 20.14
CA THR A 406 2.38 -16.73 18.71
C THR A 406 2.75 -15.40 18.06
N ASP A 407 2.05 -14.31 18.39
CA ASP A 407 2.34 -12.98 17.86
C ASP A 407 3.76 -12.53 18.23
N ASN A 408 4.17 -12.72 19.51
CA ASN A 408 5.52 -12.41 19.96
C ASN A 408 6.58 -13.30 19.29
N ALA A 409 6.27 -14.57 19.03
CA ALA A 409 7.20 -15.47 18.33
C ALA A 409 7.39 -15.03 16.87
N LEU A 410 6.32 -14.68 16.16
CA LEU A 410 6.38 -14.19 14.79
C LEU A 410 7.12 -12.86 14.69
N THR A 411 6.90 -11.95 15.64
CA THR A 411 7.60 -10.65 15.70
C THR A 411 9.12 -10.88 15.84
N ARG A 412 9.54 -11.66 16.82
CA ARG A 412 10.98 -11.98 17.01
C ARG A 412 11.59 -12.64 15.78
N PHE A 413 10.88 -13.58 15.18
CA PHE A 413 11.34 -14.25 13.96
C PHE A 413 11.48 -13.27 12.79
N GLY A 414 10.54 -12.34 12.65
CA GLY A 414 10.60 -11.27 11.65
C GLY A 414 11.78 -10.34 11.85
N GLU A 415 12.07 -9.95 13.11
CA GLU A 415 13.23 -9.14 13.48
C GLU A 415 14.56 -9.86 13.17
N GLU A 416 14.66 -11.17 13.45
CA GLU A 416 15.83 -11.98 13.13
C GLU A 416 16.08 -12.01 11.62
N ILE A 417 15.07 -12.32 10.81
CA ILE A 417 15.20 -12.34 9.34
C ILE A 417 15.61 -10.96 8.81
N ARG A 418 14.99 -9.87 9.28
CA ARG A 418 15.34 -8.51 8.84
C ARG A 418 16.80 -8.18 9.16
N ARG A 419 17.28 -8.56 10.35
CA ARG A 419 18.67 -8.37 10.77
C ARG A 419 19.65 -9.13 9.90
N ASP A 420 19.35 -10.39 9.60
CA ASP A 420 20.19 -11.23 8.74
C ASP A 420 20.27 -10.70 7.31
N ILE A 421 19.13 -10.24 6.75
CA ILE A 421 19.08 -9.62 5.44
C ILE A 421 19.85 -8.30 5.44
N ALA A 422 19.68 -7.46 6.46
CA ALA A 422 20.38 -6.17 6.56
C ALA A 422 21.91 -6.36 6.63
N ALA A 423 22.39 -7.38 7.34
CA ALA A 423 23.81 -7.67 7.46
C ALA A 423 24.51 -7.99 6.11
N THR A 424 23.73 -8.38 5.09
CA THR A 424 24.22 -8.74 3.74
C THR A 424 23.74 -7.76 2.65
N SER A 425 22.98 -6.73 3.00
CA SER A 425 22.36 -5.80 2.06
C SER A 425 23.32 -4.83 1.36
N GLY A 426 24.52 -4.67 1.92
CA GLY A 426 25.48 -3.65 1.49
C GLY A 426 25.25 -2.26 2.09
N TYR A 427 24.17 -2.08 2.86
CA TYR A 427 23.92 -0.86 3.64
C TYR A 427 24.46 -1.02 5.07
N SER A 428 24.91 0.10 5.67
CA SER A 428 25.39 0.10 7.07
C SER A 428 24.26 -0.04 8.09
N GLU A 429 23.02 0.25 7.67
CA GLU A 429 21.83 0.26 8.51
C GLU A 429 20.64 -0.32 7.76
N ILE A 430 19.63 -0.82 8.49
CA ILE A 430 18.33 -1.14 7.92
C ILE A 430 17.72 0.15 7.37
N THR A 431 17.22 0.09 6.15
CA THR A 431 16.44 1.15 5.55
C THR A 431 15.10 0.58 5.11
N THR A 432 14.03 1.32 5.35
CA THR A 432 12.68 0.80 5.13
C THR A 432 11.88 1.75 4.25
N PHE A 433 11.23 1.19 3.24
CA PHE A 433 10.21 1.92 2.48
C PHE A 433 8.99 2.15 3.40
N VAL A 434 8.54 3.39 3.54
CA VAL A 434 7.52 3.77 4.52
C VAL A 434 6.23 2.94 4.42
N ASN A 435 5.81 2.55 3.21
CA ASN A 435 4.65 1.70 3.03
C ASN A 435 4.90 0.23 3.41
N TYR A 436 6.16 -0.16 3.66
CA TYR A 436 6.57 -1.48 4.15
C TYR A 436 7.06 -1.44 5.61
N ALA A 437 7.05 -0.27 6.23
CA ALA A 437 7.46 -0.13 7.62
C ALA A 437 6.56 -0.95 8.55
N HIS A 438 7.18 -1.73 9.42
CA HIS A 438 6.47 -2.52 10.42
C HIS A 438 6.00 -1.64 11.60
N GLY A 439 6.75 -0.58 11.93
CA GLY A 439 6.45 0.35 13.01
C GLY A 439 7.40 0.26 14.20
N ASP A 440 8.43 -0.58 14.11
CA ASP A 440 9.54 -0.70 15.08
C ASP A 440 10.84 -0.07 14.53
N GLU A 441 10.83 0.40 13.28
CA GLU A 441 11.94 1.13 12.69
C GLU A 441 12.02 2.55 13.22
N THR A 442 13.24 3.09 13.29
CA THR A 442 13.44 4.50 13.62
C THR A 442 12.99 5.42 12.48
N LEU A 443 12.65 6.66 12.79
CA LEU A 443 12.30 7.65 11.78
C LEU A 443 13.43 7.87 10.76
N GLU A 444 14.70 7.74 11.19
CA GLU A 444 15.85 7.81 10.30
C GLU A 444 15.88 6.66 9.28
N GLN A 445 15.50 5.47 9.71
CA GLN A 445 15.41 4.29 8.83
C GLN A 445 14.28 4.43 7.81
N ILE A 446 13.17 5.06 8.19
CA ILE A 446 11.99 5.25 7.34
C ILE A 446 12.17 6.46 6.43
N TYR A 447 12.45 7.64 6.99
CA TYR A 447 12.41 8.91 6.26
C TYR A 447 13.79 9.45 5.85
N GLY A 448 14.88 8.82 6.32
CA GLY A 448 16.25 9.28 6.08
C GLY A 448 16.62 10.47 6.98
N LYS A 449 17.80 10.38 7.62
CA LYS A 449 18.29 11.40 8.57
C LYS A 449 18.28 12.80 7.98
N ASP A 450 18.70 12.93 6.73
CA ASP A 450 18.83 14.23 6.05
C ASP A 450 17.49 14.94 5.78
N LYS A 451 16.38 14.22 5.83
CA LYS A 451 15.02 14.74 5.59
C LYS A 451 14.31 15.17 6.86
N LEU A 452 14.66 14.58 8.01
CA LEU A 452 13.86 14.67 9.24
C LEU A 452 13.74 16.09 9.78
N ALA A 453 14.82 16.88 9.77
CA ALA A 453 14.79 18.26 10.26
C ALA A 453 13.79 19.11 9.44
N ARG A 454 13.78 18.97 8.11
CA ARG A 454 12.82 19.66 7.24
C ARG A 454 11.40 19.14 7.43
N LEU A 455 11.22 17.82 7.53
CA LEU A 455 9.92 17.19 7.77
C LEU A 455 9.32 17.65 9.10
N ALA A 456 10.10 17.67 10.18
CA ALA A 456 9.65 18.13 11.50
C ALA A 456 9.27 19.62 11.50
N ALA A 457 10.05 20.46 10.82
CA ALA A 457 9.72 21.87 10.66
C ALA A 457 8.39 22.07 9.90
N LEU A 458 8.13 21.31 8.85
CA LEU A 458 6.88 21.34 8.10
C LEU A 458 5.73 20.76 8.93
N LYS A 459 5.95 19.69 9.68
CA LYS A 459 4.97 19.13 10.62
C LYS A 459 4.51 20.17 11.62
N LYS A 460 5.44 20.94 12.19
CA LYS A 460 5.13 22.03 13.12
C LYS A 460 4.25 23.12 12.51
N ILE A 461 4.37 23.37 11.19
CA ILE A 461 3.55 24.36 10.49
C ILE A 461 2.16 23.81 10.17
N TRP A 462 2.09 22.60 9.60
CA TRP A 462 0.88 22.06 9.01
C TRP A 462 0.05 21.19 9.96
N ASP A 463 0.69 20.60 10.96
CA ASP A 463 0.03 19.77 11.99
C ASP A 463 0.71 19.94 13.35
N PRO A 464 0.65 21.14 13.96
CA PRO A 464 1.33 21.45 15.23
C PRO A 464 0.81 20.62 16.41
N ASN A 465 -0.39 20.05 16.31
CA ASN A 465 -1.02 19.22 17.34
C ASN A 465 -0.84 17.71 17.06
N GLU A 466 -0.08 17.35 16.03
CA GLU A 466 0.23 15.96 15.67
C GLU A 466 -1.02 15.06 15.53
N VAL A 467 -2.12 15.60 14.96
CA VAL A 467 -3.37 14.83 14.77
C VAL A 467 -3.23 13.74 13.70
N PHE A 468 -2.26 13.86 12.79
CA PHE A 468 -1.89 12.86 11.78
C PHE A 468 -0.64 12.08 12.24
N SER A 469 -0.71 11.33 13.34
CA SER A 469 0.46 10.69 13.96
C SER A 469 0.43 9.15 13.96
N PHE A 470 -0.68 8.53 13.52
CA PHE A 470 -0.87 7.08 13.66
C PHE A 470 -0.23 6.23 12.56
N ASN A 471 0.33 6.83 11.53
CA ASN A 471 0.98 6.10 10.44
C ASN A 471 2.44 6.53 10.31
N ASN A 472 3.33 5.93 11.11
CA ASN A 472 4.73 6.30 11.21
C ASN A 472 4.91 7.81 11.45
N GLY A 473 4.31 8.28 12.54
CA GLY A 473 4.14 9.70 12.86
C GLY A 473 5.45 10.47 12.97
N LEU A 474 5.49 11.65 12.36
CA LEU A 474 6.60 12.60 12.48
C LEU A 474 6.39 13.51 13.69
N PRO A 475 7.44 13.85 14.44
CA PRO A 475 7.38 14.86 15.50
C PRO A 475 7.41 16.27 14.91
N THR A 476 7.02 17.25 15.72
CA THR A 476 7.11 18.68 15.38
C THR A 476 8.49 19.29 15.60
N TRP A 477 9.43 18.50 16.09
CA TRP A 477 10.83 18.88 16.31
C TRP A 477 11.75 17.67 16.12
N TYR A 478 12.88 17.91 15.47
CA TYR A 478 13.96 16.93 15.31
C TYR A 478 15.30 17.62 15.47
N PRO A 479 16.30 17.06 16.22
CA PRO A 479 17.57 17.69 16.53
C PRO A 479 18.49 17.92 15.31
#